data_ca46346a1c042daf011ef054d8314b6c
#
_entry.id   ca46346a1c042daf011ef054d8314b6c
#
_cell.length_a   1.000
_cell.length_b   1.000
_cell.length_c   1.000
_cell.angle_alpha   90.00
_cell.angle_beta   90.00
_cell.angle_gamma   90.00
#
_symmetry.space_group_name_H-M   'P 1'
#
loop_
_entity.id
_entity.type
_entity.pdbx_description
1 polymer ?
#
loop_
_entity_poly.entity_id
_entity_poly.type
_entity_poly.pdbx_seq_one_letter_code
_entity_poly.pdbx_strand_id
1 'polypeptide(L)'
;DAIHCRKYIEAKDIDKFQVKRVRYLEWNTERCPEKLRRPTFRELYDRPKLIMNCLGTINVTIDAEEHFLHNHSIYCAILWKDLKDVSNKSISSSVKKFSKHNREAMESLSEKVDLYYLLGILNSSMADQLLADQRGGDYHIYPEHIRNLPIPVPQRETQDAIGKIAKEILHRRETNTDYFELEEQLNGLVAVLYQ
;
A
#
# COMPACT_ATOMS: atom_id res chain seq x y z
N ASP A 1 11.72 8.92 22.61
CA ASP A 1 12.48 10.08 23.09
C ASP A 1 12.94 10.95 21.91
N ALA A 2 13.61 12.05 22.14
CA ALA A 2 14.04 12.99 21.10
C ALA A 2 15.06 12.40 20.10
N ILE A 3 15.76 11.35 20.48
CA ILE A 3 16.78 10.68 19.65
C ILE A 3 16.12 9.60 18.79
N HIS A 4 15.24 8.77 19.38
CA HIS A 4 14.53 7.69 18.68
C HIS A 4 13.17 8.20 18.21
N CYS A 5 13.17 9.08 17.22
CA CYS A 5 11.98 9.84 16.82
C CYS A 5 11.37 9.38 15.48
N ARG A 6 12.06 8.51 14.70
CA ARG A 6 11.51 8.04 13.41
C ARG A 6 10.89 6.66 13.55
N LYS A 7 9.61 6.57 13.21
CA LYS A 7 8.86 5.31 13.19
C LYS A 7 9.38 4.40 12.07
N TYR A 8 9.59 3.13 12.40
CA TYR A 8 10.14 2.13 11.48
C TYR A 8 9.38 0.82 11.59
N ILE A 9 9.15 0.17 10.47
CA ILE A 9 8.46 -1.10 10.36
C ILE A 9 9.19 -2.07 9.41
N GLU A 10 8.96 -3.36 9.59
CA GLU A 10 9.39 -4.44 8.71
C GLU A 10 8.17 -5.26 8.26
N ALA A 11 8.29 -6.09 7.23
CA ALA A 11 7.19 -6.88 6.68
C ALA A 11 6.47 -7.74 7.74
N LYS A 12 7.20 -8.28 8.73
CA LYS A 12 6.62 -9.07 9.85
C LYS A 12 5.76 -8.24 10.81
N ASP A 13 5.84 -6.92 10.73
CA ASP A 13 5.06 -6.01 11.57
C ASP A 13 3.74 -5.60 10.92
N ILE A 14 3.51 -6.02 9.66
CA ILE A 14 2.31 -5.74 8.88
C ILE A 14 1.39 -6.97 8.92
N ASP A 15 0.11 -6.71 9.06
CA ASP A 15 -0.98 -7.64 8.82
C ASP A 15 -2.03 -6.98 7.93
N LYS A 16 -3.04 -7.71 7.45
CA LYS A 16 -4.18 -7.12 6.72
C LYS A 16 -4.78 -5.99 7.56
N PHE A 17 -4.89 -4.81 7.00
CA PHE A 17 -5.44 -3.60 7.63
C PHE A 17 -4.72 -3.10 8.91
N GLN A 18 -3.53 -3.59 9.25
CA GLN A 18 -2.91 -3.25 10.54
C GLN A 18 -1.39 -3.21 10.49
N VAL A 19 -0.80 -2.26 11.21
CA VAL A 19 0.58 -2.32 11.69
C VAL A 19 0.58 -2.86 13.12
N LYS A 20 1.06 -4.09 13.31
CA LYS A 20 1.07 -4.77 14.62
C LYS A 20 2.13 -4.22 15.57
N ARG A 21 3.20 -3.70 15.03
CA ARG A 21 4.35 -3.24 15.82
C ARG A 21 5.07 -2.10 15.13
N VAL A 22 5.33 -1.04 15.86
CA VAL A 22 6.18 0.08 15.44
C VAL A 22 7.47 0.04 16.23
N ARG A 23 8.58 0.24 15.55
CA ARG A 23 9.90 0.48 16.14
C ARG A 23 10.26 1.94 15.98
N TYR A 24 11.20 2.39 16.77
CA TYR A 24 11.71 3.75 16.70
C TYR A 24 13.20 3.72 16.43
N LEU A 25 13.62 4.41 15.37
CA LEU A 25 15.02 4.55 15.01
C LEU A 25 15.61 5.79 15.63
N GLU A 26 16.85 5.67 16.06
CA GLU A 26 17.73 6.81 16.28
C GLU A 26 17.85 7.60 14.97
N TRP A 27 17.70 8.90 15.03
CA TRP A 27 17.66 9.74 13.83
C TRP A 27 18.40 11.05 14.01
N ASN A 28 19.16 11.44 12.99
CA ASN A 28 19.92 12.68 12.93
C ASN A 28 20.91 12.85 14.10
N THR A 29 21.66 11.79 14.40
CA THR A 29 22.74 11.76 15.37
C THR A 29 24.05 11.43 14.66
N GLU A 30 25.18 11.52 15.35
CA GLU A 30 26.47 11.10 14.80
C GLU A 30 26.50 9.64 14.32
N ARG A 31 25.78 8.75 15.04
CA ARG A 31 25.67 7.33 14.68
C ARG A 31 24.66 7.05 13.57
N CYS A 32 23.62 7.85 13.47
CA CYS A 32 22.55 7.70 12.50
C CYS A 32 22.23 9.05 11.83
N PRO A 33 23.05 9.49 10.87
CA PRO A 33 22.78 10.73 10.15
C PRO A 33 21.49 10.61 9.32
N GLU A 34 20.87 11.73 9.00
CA GLU A 34 19.58 11.81 8.28
C GLU A 34 19.60 11.16 6.87
N LYS A 35 20.68 10.53 6.48
CA LYS A 35 20.83 9.86 5.19
C LYS A 35 20.57 8.37 5.34
N LEU A 36 19.35 7.95 5.03
CA LEU A 36 19.07 6.53 4.83
C LEU A 36 19.65 6.00 3.51
N ARG A 37 19.73 4.66 3.42
CA ARG A 37 20.36 3.91 2.33
C ARG A 37 19.78 4.20 0.93
N ARG A 38 18.59 4.80 0.83
CA ARG A 38 17.97 5.25 -0.44
C ARG A 38 17.29 6.61 -0.26
N PRO A 39 18.06 7.69 -0.07
CA PRO A 39 17.48 9.03 0.08
C PRO A 39 16.94 9.62 -1.23
N THR A 40 17.07 8.90 -2.36
CA THR A 40 16.75 9.40 -3.70
C THR A 40 15.27 9.42 -4.01
N PHE A 41 14.43 8.85 -3.15
CA PHE A 41 12.97 8.86 -3.28
C PHE A 41 12.33 9.07 -1.90
N ARG A 42 12.48 10.27 -1.37
CA ARG A 42 11.97 10.67 -0.07
C ARG A 42 10.44 10.58 0.00
N GLU A 43 9.76 10.91 -1.08
CA GLU A 43 8.32 10.89 -1.20
C GLU A 43 7.71 9.51 -0.92
N LEU A 44 8.50 8.44 -1.08
CA LEU A 44 8.11 7.10 -0.67
C LEU A 44 7.76 7.00 0.83
N TYR A 45 8.32 7.86 1.64
CA TYR A 45 8.09 7.90 3.08
C TYR A 45 7.11 8.99 3.49
N ASP A 46 7.11 10.12 2.79
CA ASP A 46 6.42 11.35 3.20
C ASP A 46 5.01 11.52 2.58
N ARG A 47 4.61 10.63 1.66
CA ARG A 47 3.28 10.69 1.00
C ARG A 47 2.35 9.61 1.54
N PRO A 48 1.02 9.86 1.54
CA PRO A 48 0.04 8.81 1.80
C PRO A 48 0.25 7.62 0.87
N LYS A 49 0.24 6.41 1.44
CA LYS A 49 0.57 5.19 0.69
C LYS A 49 -0.06 3.94 1.27
N LEU A 50 -0.20 2.94 0.45
CA LEU A 50 -0.35 1.57 0.93
C LEU A 50 1.03 0.94 1.13
N ILE A 51 1.19 0.19 2.20
CA ILE A 51 2.37 -0.59 2.51
C ILE A 51 2.00 -2.07 2.56
N MET A 52 2.84 -2.92 1.99
CA MET A 52 2.56 -4.34 1.86
C MET A 52 3.83 -5.19 1.99
N ASN A 53 3.67 -6.41 2.47
CA ASN A 53 4.74 -7.39 2.54
C ASN A 53 5.10 -7.94 1.15
N CYS A 54 6.28 -8.56 1.03
CA CYS A 54 6.76 -9.17 -0.20
C CYS A 54 6.83 -10.71 -0.15
N LEU A 55 6.31 -11.35 0.89
CA LEU A 55 6.40 -12.80 1.09
C LEU A 55 5.06 -13.38 1.59
N GLY A 56 4.72 -14.57 1.11
CA GLY A 56 3.53 -15.31 1.56
C GLY A 56 2.23 -14.73 1.04
N THR A 57 1.19 -14.75 1.85
CA THR A 57 -0.08 -14.06 1.56
C THR A 57 0.12 -12.56 1.65
N ILE A 58 -0.50 -11.82 0.75
CA ILE A 58 -0.40 -10.36 0.78
C ILE A 58 -1.13 -9.80 2.00
N ASN A 59 -0.44 -8.95 2.73
CA ASN A 59 -0.97 -8.15 3.81
C ASN A 59 -0.75 -6.69 3.47
N VAL A 60 -1.82 -5.92 3.43
CA VAL A 60 -1.78 -4.50 3.06
C VAL A 60 -2.35 -3.66 4.19
N THR A 61 -1.67 -2.59 4.52
CA THR A 61 -2.19 -1.55 5.39
C THR A 61 -1.89 -0.17 4.81
N ILE A 62 -2.42 0.87 5.45
CA ILE A 62 -2.28 2.25 4.99
C ILE A 62 -1.34 3.02 5.91
N ASP A 63 -0.51 3.86 5.30
CA ASP A 63 0.26 4.90 5.96
C ASP A 63 -0.18 6.25 5.41
N ALA A 64 -1.14 6.88 6.09
CA ALA A 64 -1.68 8.17 5.68
C ALA A 64 -0.86 9.34 6.23
N GLU A 65 -0.35 9.23 7.49
CA GLU A 65 0.26 10.36 8.22
C GLU A 65 1.46 9.94 9.08
N GLU A 66 1.70 8.65 9.26
CA GLU A 66 2.72 8.15 10.18
C GLU A 66 4.15 8.25 9.63
N HIS A 67 4.29 8.34 8.30
CA HIS A 67 5.56 8.45 7.60
C HIS A 67 6.56 7.36 7.98
N PHE A 68 6.09 6.10 7.99
CA PHE A 68 6.91 4.97 8.35
C PHE A 68 8.12 4.81 7.43
N LEU A 69 9.29 4.69 8.04
CA LEU A 69 10.46 4.17 7.38
C LEU A 69 10.38 2.64 7.35
N HIS A 70 10.95 2.04 6.32
CA HIS A 70 10.93 0.58 6.15
C HIS A 70 12.15 0.08 5.37
N ASN A 71 12.41 -1.22 5.45
CA ASN A 71 13.44 -1.88 4.67
C ASN A 71 12.89 -2.38 3.32
N HIS A 72 13.72 -3.14 2.60
CA HIS A 72 13.41 -3.73 1.29
C HIS A 72 12.37 -4.86 1.32
N SER A 73 11.96 -5.33 2.49
CA SER A 73 10.91 -6.36 2.62
C SER A 73 9.48 -5.81 2.52
N ILE A 74 9.35 -4.50 2.37
CA ILE A 74 8.08 -3.80 2.20
C ILE A 74 8.03 -3.15 0.83
N TYR A 75 6.89 -3.29 0.17
CA TYR A 75 6.52 -2.51 -1.01
C TYR A 75 5.57 -1.40 -0.63
N CYS A 76 5.66 -0.28 -1.35
CA CYS A 76 4.78 0.85 -1.21
C CYS A 76 4.06 1.13 -2.53
N ALA A 77 2.77 1.46 -2.44
CA ALA A 77 1.99 1.97 -3.54
C ALA A 77 1.51 3.39 -3.20
N ILE A 78 1.94 4.35 -4.02
CA ILE A 78 1.55 5.76 -3.94
C ILE A 78 0.75 6.08 -5.20
N LEU A 79 -0.36 6.80 -5.05
CA LEU A 79 -1.13 7.24 -6.20
C LEU A 79 -0.36 8.30 -7.00
N TRP A 80 -0.42 8.22 -8.32
CA TRP A 80 0.29 9.17 -9.19
C TRP A 80 -0.14 10.63 -8.96
N LYS A 81 -1.39 10.87 -8.59
CA LYS A 81 -1.87 12.20 -8.23
C LYS A 81 -1.09 12.83 -7.07
N ASP A 82 -0.60 12.00 -6.14
CA ASP A 82 0.15 12.44 -4.96
C ASP A 82 1.65 12.65 -5.26
N LEU A 83 2.05 12.41 -6.52
CA LEU A 83 3.42 12.55 -7.01
C LEU A 83 3.55 13.60 -8.13
N LYS A 84 2.53 14.40 -8.41
CA LYS A 84 2.52 15.38 -9.53
C LYS A 84 3.71 16.34 -9.51
N ASP A 85 4.12 16.78 -8.33
CA ASP A 85 5.22 17.69 -8.09
C ASP A 85 6.60 17.01 -8.05
N VAL A 86 6.65 15.69 -8.18
CA VAL A 86 7.89 14.91 -7.99
C VAL A 86 8.55 14.61 -9.33
N SER A 87 9.81 15.03 -9.47
CA SER A 87 10.64 14.71 -10.63
C SER A 87 11.98 14.18 -10.16
N ASN A 88 12.17 12.86 -10.25
CA ASN A 88 13.44 12.22 -9.92
C ASN A 88 13.67 10.97 -10.80
N LYS A 89 14.84 10.36 -10.69
CA LYS A 89 15.22 9.18 -11.49
C LYS A 89 14.28 7.98 -11.26
N SER A 90 13.78 7.78 -10.04
CA SER A 90 12.87 6.67 -9.72
C SER A 90 11.53 6.85 -10.41
N ILE A 91 10.98 8.06 -10.42
CA ILE A 91 9.75 8.40 -11.13
C ILE A 91 9.93 8.22 -12.64
N SER A 92 11.00 8.78 -13.21
CA SER A 92 11.28 8.65 -14.64
C SER A 92 11.44 7.19 -15.07
N SER A 93 12.07 6.36 -14.23
CA SER A 93 12.19 4.92 -14.47
C SER A 93 10.84 4.20 -14.39
N SER A 94 9.97 4.59 -13.46
CA SER A 94 8.63 4.02 -13.33
C SER A 94 7.76 4.38 -14.52
N VAL A 95 7.76 5.63 -14.96
CA VAL A 95 7.02 6.08 -16.17
C VAL A 95 7.42 5.26 -17.39
N LYS A 96 8.71 5.01 -17.60
CA LYS A 96 9.21 4.19 -18.71
C LYS A 96 8.69 2.75 -18.70
N LYS A 97 8.44 2.18 -17.52
CA LYS A 97 7.88 0.82 -17.38
C LYS A 97 6.41 0.74 -17.80
N PHE A 98 5.67 1.84 -17.72
CA PHE A 98 4.26 1.94 -18.11
C PHE A 98 4.10 2.53 -19.50
N SER A 99 4.79 1.96 -20.50
CA SER A 99 4.86 2.48 -21.87
C SER A 99 3.50 2.69 -22.57
N LYS A 100 2.42 2.08 -22.06
CA LYS A 100 1.04 2.27 -22.58
C LYS A 100 0.38 3.56 -22.12
N HIS A 101 0.89 4.20 -21.08
CA HIS A 101 0.31 5.41 -20.50
C HIS A 101 1.43 6.42 -20.23
N ASN A 102 1.21 7.66 -20.67
CA ASN A 102 2.08 8.75 -20.27
C ASN A 102 1.80 9.15 -18.82
N ARG A 103 2.64 10.01 -18.27
CA ARG A 103 2.55 10.43 -16.87
C ARG A 103 1.23 11.14 -16.56
N GLU A 104 0.81 12.06 -17.41
CA GLU A 104 -0.42 12.84 -17.25
C GLU A 104 -1.66 11.92 -17.23
N ALA A 105 -1.67 10.89 -18.08
CA ALA A 105 -2.76 9.90 -18.08
C ALA A 105 -2.79 9.09 -16.79
N MET A 106 -1.63 8.68 -16.25
CA MET A 106 -1.54 7.96 -14.97
C MET A 106 -1.99 8.84 -13.80
N GLU A 107 -1.59 10.09 -13.78
CA GLU A 107 -2.03 11.07 -12.78
C GLU A 107 -3.54 11.26 -12.81
N SER A 108 -4.11 11.49 -14.00
CA SER A 108 -5.56 11.66 -14.19
C SER A 108 -6.36 10.41 -13.83
N LEU A 109 -5.88 9.21 -14.18
CA LEU A 109 -6.53 7.96 -13.80
C LEU A 109 -6.51 7.77 -12.27
N SER A 110 -5.41 8.11 -11.63
CA SER A 110 -5.28 7.96 -10.17
C SER A 110 -6.15 8.94 -9.37
N GLU A 111 -6.58 10.05 -9.96
CA GLU A 111 -7.55 10.98 -9.34
C GLU A 111 -8.93 10.32 -9.13
N LYS A 112 -9.27 9.35 -9.98
CA LYS A 112 -10.54 8.61 -9.91
C LYS A 112 -10.52 7.48 -8.88
N VAL A 113 -9.39 7.22 -8.24
CA VAL A 113 -9.19 6.07 -7.36
C VAL A 113 -9.00 6.54 -5.92
N ASP A 114 -9.74 5.92 -5.00
CA ASP A 114 -9.59 6.13 -3.57
C ASP A 114 -8.58 5.15 -2.97
N LEU A 115 -7.74 5.63 -2.04
CA LEU A 115 -6.69 4.81 -1.43
C LEU A 115 -7.26 3.72 -0.50
N TYR A 116 -8.37 4.01 0.21
CA TYR A 116 -9.05 3.02 1.06
C TYR A 116 -9.83 1.98 0.25
N TYR A 117 -10.33 2.39 -0.93
CA TYR A 117 -10.86 1.44 -1.90
C TYR A 117 -9.80 0.42 -2.30
N LEU A 118 -8.60 0.89 -2.67
CA LEU A 118 -7.48 0.01 -3.01
C LEU A 118 -7.05 -0.87 -1.82
N LEU A 119 -7.07 -0.32 -0.60
CA LEU A 119 -6.81 -1.09 0.61
C LEU A 119 -7.78 -2.27 0.74
N GLY A 120 -9.07 -2.03 0.50
CA GLY A 120 -10.10 -3.07 0.51
C GLY A 120 -9.88 -4.12 -0.58
N ILE A 121 -9.64 -3.70 -1.82
CA ILE A 121 -9.38 -4.62 -2.94
C ILE A 121 -8.17 -5.51 -2.66
N LEU A 122 -7.04 -4.93 -2.26
CA LEU A 122 -5.78 -5.66 -2.09
C LEU A 122 -5.78 -6.62 -0.87
N ASN A 123 -6.67 -6.41 0.10
CA ASN A 123 -6.84 -7.33 1.23
C ASN A 123 -7.98 -8.35 1.03
N SER A 124 -8.69 -8.29 -0.08
CA SER A 124 -9.78 -9.22 -0.37
C SER A 124 -9.29 -10.63 -0.73
N SER A 125 -10.15 -11.62 -0.58
CA SER A 125 -9.92 -12.99 -1.03
C SER A 125 -9.70 -13.08 -2.55
N MET A 126 -10.30 -12.17 -3.33
CA MET A 126 -10.10 -12.08 -4.78
C MET A 126 -8.66 -11.70 -5.11
N ALA A 127 -8.07 -10.71 -4.44
CA ALA A 127 -6.68 -10.33 -4.65
C ALA A 127 -5.72 -11.46 -4.25
N ASP A 128 -5.97 -12.16 -3.15
CA ASP A 128 -5.20 -13.34 -2.74
C ASP A 128 -5.19 -14.42 -3.82
N GLN A 129 -6.36 -14.71 -4.41
CA GLN A 129 -6.50 -15.70 -5.48
C GLN A 129 -5.74 -15.27 -6.75
N LEU A 130 -5.96 -14.06 -7.22
CA LEU A 130 -5.30 -13.52 -8.42
C LEU A 130 -3.77 -13.50 -8.27
N LEU A 131 -3.26 -13.16 -7.09
CA LEU A 131 -1.83 -13.20 -6.81
C LEU A 131 -1.30 -14.63 -6.73
N ALA A 132 -2.04 -15.56 -6.15
CA ALA A 132 -1.66 -16.97 -6.11
C ALA A 132 -1.55 -17.56 -7.52
N ASP A 133 -2.50 -17.27 -8.40
CA ASP A 133 -2.50 -17.71 -9.79
C ASP A 133 -1.30 -17.14 -10.56
N GLN A 134 -0.98 -15.86 -10.37
CA GLN A 134 0.17 -15.23 -11.03
C GLN A 134 1.52 -15.79 -10.55
N ARG A 135 1.63 -16.19 -9.28
CA ARG A 135 2.89 -16.65 -8.69
C ARG A 135 3.25 -18.09 -9.06
N GLY A 136 2.27 -18.91 -9.45
CA GLY A 136 2.51 -20.29 -9.82
C GLY A 136 3.21 -21.11 -8.72
N GLY A 137 2.96 -20.80 -7.44
CA GLY A 137 3.56 -21.48 -6.29
C GLY A 137 4.81 -20.82 -5.71
N ASP A 138 5.34 -19.73 -6.30
CA ASP A 138 6.42 -18.95 -5.70
C ASP A 138 5.93 -18.27 -4.41
N TYR A 139 6.77 -18.33 -3.38
CA TYR A 139 6.48 -17.70 -2.09
C TYR A 139 6.67 -16.17 -2.12
N HIS A 140 7.46 -15.65 -3.07
CA HIS A 140 7.71 -14.22 -3.22
C HIS A 140 6.58 -13.55 -4.00
N ILE A 141 6.21 -12.36 -3.51
CA ILE A 141 5.37 -11.41 -4.24
C ILE A 141 6.32 -10.38 -4.85
N TYR A 142 6.46 -10.39 -6.18
CA TYR A 142 7.26 -9.39 -6.89
C TYR A 142 6.43 -8.16 -7.23
N PRO A 143 7.04 -6.98 -7.39
CA PRO A 143 6.32 -5.77 -7.78
C PRO A 143 5.50 -5.92 -9.07
N GLU A 144 5.94 -6.78 -9.98
CA GLU A 144 5.23 -7.09 -11.23
C GLU A 144 3.90 -7.80 -10.96
N HIS A 145 3.82 -8.68 -9.97
CA HIS A 145 2.56 -9.35 -9.60
C HIS A 145 1.52 -8.31 -9.16
N ILE A 146 1.93 -7.33 -8.33
CA ILE A 146 1.03 -6.26 -7.88
C ILE A 146 0.61 -5.36 -9.05
N ARG A 147 1.54 -4.99 -9.95
CA ARG A 147 1.25 -4.13 -11.11
C ARG A 147 0.33 -4.77 -12.13
N ASN A 148 0.34 -6.10 -12.21
CA ASN A 148 -0.48 -6.85 -13.16
C ASN A 148 -1.85 -7.23 -12.59
N LEU A 149 -2.16 -6.89 -11.34
CA LEU A 149 -3.51 -7.09 -10.81
C LEU A 149 -4.51 -6.25 -11.60
N PRO A 150 -5.56 -6.88 -12.12
CA PRO A 150 -6.64 -6.16 -12.78
C PRO A 150 -7.50 -5.45 -11.72
N ILE A 151 -7.23 -4.19 -11.45
CA ILE A 151 -8.00 -3.41 -10.47
C ILE A 151 -9.16 -2.72 -11.20
N PRO A 152 -10.42 -3.08 -10.94
CA PRO A 152 -11.59 -2.37 -11.47
C PRO A 152 -11.61 -0.93 -10.96
N VAL A 153 -12.18 -0.01 -11.75
CA VAL A 153 -12.41 1.38 -11.31
C VAL A 153 -13.91 1.66 -11.46
N PRO A 154 -14.72 1.21 -10.50
CA PRO A 154 -16.15 1.41 -10.53
C PRO A 154 -16.55 2.86 -10.24
N GLN A 155 -17.85 3.16 -10.29
CA GLN A 155 -18.38 4.46 -9.89
C GLN A 155 -17.99 4.82 -8.46
N ARG A 156 -17.96 6.11 -8.16
CA ARG A 156 -17.48 6.64 -6.89
C ARG A 156 -18.21 6.06 -5.69
N GLU A 157 -19.53 5.86 -5.81
CA GLU A 157 -20.37 5.31 -4.75
C GLU A 157 -19.94 3.90 -4.34
N THR A 158 -19.55 3.07 -5.30
CA THR A 158 -19.04 1.71 -5.03
C THR A 158 -17.67 1.75 -4.37
N GLN A 159 -16.78 2.64 -4.84
CA GLN A 159 -15.49 2.83 -4.20
C GLN A 159 -15.63 3.31 -2.75
N ASP A 160 -16.53 4.27 -2.50
CA ASP A 160 -16.81 4.81 -1.16
C ASP A 160 -17.39 3.75 -0.23
N ALA A 161 -18.27 2.86 -0.73
CA ALA A 161 -18.82 1.76 0.06
C ALA A 161 -17.70 0.78 0.50
N ILE A 162 -16.86 0.34 -0.42
CA ILE A 162 -15.73 -0.55 -0.13
C ILE A 162 -14.71 0.15 0.79
N GLY A 163 -14.37 1.39 0.49
CA GLY A 163 -13.43 2.20 1.28
C GLY A 163 -13.92 2.45 2.71
N LYS A 164 -15.22 2.63 2.91
CA LYS A 164 -15.84 2.76 4.25
C LYS A 164 -15.68 1.48 5.07
N ILE A 165 -15.95 0.33 4.46
CA ILE A 165 -15.75 -0.96 5.13
C ILE A 165 -14.27 -1.18 5.47
N ALA A 166 -13.36 -0.89 4.53
CA ALA A 166 -11.92 -1.00 4.76
C ALA A 166 -11.43 -0.12 5.93
N LYS A 167 -11.94 1.11 6.04
CA LYS A 167 -11.67 2.01 7.18
C LYS A 167 -12.18 1.45 8.50
N GLU A 168 -13.38 0.89 8.50
CA GLU A 168 -13.97 0.31 9.70
C GLU A 168 -13.22 -0.94 10.15
N ILE A 169 -12.79 -1.81 9.22
CA ILE A 169 -11.96 -2.98 9.55
C ILE A 169 -10.63 -2.51 10.16
N LEU A 170 -9.97 -1.52 9.55
CA LEU A 170 -8.73 -0.94 10.07
C LEU A 170 -8.92 -0.46 11.51
N HIS A 171 -9.95 0.34 11.77
CA HIS A 171 -10.26 0.85 13.10
C HIS A 171 -10.53 -0.28 14.12
N ARG A 172 -11.29 -1.30 13.75
CA ARG A 172 -11.57 -2.44 14.62
C ARG A 172 -10.34 -3.27 14.92
N ARG A 173 -9.44 -3.41 13.97
CA ARG A 173 -8.14 -4.07 14.20
C ARG A 173 -7.25 -3.28 15.15
N GLU A 174 -7.23 -1.96 15.07
CA GLU A 174 -6.50 -1.10 16.00
C GLU A 174 -7.08 -1.15 17.41
N THR A 175 -8.40 -1.28 17.55
CA THR A 175 -9.10 -1.37 18.83
C THR A 175 -9.30 -2.79 19.34
N ASN A 176 -8.80 -3.79 18.61
CA ASN A 176 -8.93 -5.22 18.90
C ASN A 176 -10.40 -5.67 19.08
N THR A 177 -11.29 -5.16 18.22
CA THR A 177 -12.70 -5.51 18.16
C THR A 177 -12.98 -6.43 16.97
N ASP A 178 -14.07 -7.20 17.04
CA ASP A 178 -14.46 -8.15 15.98
C ASP A 178 -14.80 -7.42 14.67
N TYR A 179 -14.31 -7.96 13.56
CA TYR A 179 -14.45 -7.40 12.20
C TYR A 179 -14.85 -8.47 11.16
N PHE A 180 -15.12 -9.70 11.56
CA PHE A 180 -15.37 -10.82 10.65
C PHE A 180 -16.52 -10.56 9.66
N GLU A 181 -17.65 -10.06 10.14
CA GLU A 181 -18.78 -9.72 9.28
C GLU A 181 -18.43 -8.64 8.23
N LEU A 182 -17.56 -7.70 8.58
CA LEU A 182 -17.09 -6.67 7.65
C LEU A 182 -16.15 -7.25 6.59
N GLU A 183 -15.32 -8.22 6.93
CA GLU A 183 -14.50 -8.91 5.93
C GLU A 183 -15.38 -9.72 4.95
N GLU A 184 -16.43 -10.38 5.41
CA GLU A 184 -17.38 -11.08 4.55
C GLU A 184 -18.10 -10.11 3.61
N GLN A 185 -18.58 -8.97 4.13
CA GLN A 185 -19.20 -7.92 3.32
C GLN A 185 -18.22 -7.35 2.28
N LEU A 186 -16.98 -7.07 2.68
CA LEU A 186 -15.94 -6.59 1.78
C LEU A 186 -15.70 -7.58 0.64
N ASN A 187 -15.50 -8.85 0.97
CA ASN A 187 -15.26 -9.89 -0.02
C ASN A 187 -16.46 -10.06 -0.98
N GLY A 188 -17.67 -9.97 -0.48
CA GLY A 188 -18.89 -10.01 -1.30
C GLY A 188 -18.95 -8.85 -2.30
N LEU A 189 -18.72 -7.62 -1.86
CA LEU A 189 -18.72 -6.43 -2.73
C LEU A 189 -17.58 -6.49 -3.75
N VAL A 190 -16.41 -6.92 -3.36
CA VAL A 190 -15.27 -7.05 -4.27
C VAL A 190 -15.52 -8.14 -5.31
N ALA A 191 -16.06 -9.30 -4.94
CA ALA A 191 -16.34 -10.39 -5.87
C ALA A 191 -17.26 -9.97 -7.02
N VAL A 192 -18.25 -9.10 -6.76
CA VAL A 192 -19.14 -8.56 -7.79
C VAL A 192 -18.42 -7.72 -8.84
N LEU A 193 -17.32 -7.07 -8.49
CA LEU A 193 -16.53 -6.25 -9.43
C LEU A 193 -15.73 -7.07 -10.45
N TYR A 194 -15.57 -8.36 -10.23
CA TYR A 194 -14.80 -9.26 -11.09
C TYR A 194 -15.67 -10.26 -11.88
N GLN A 195 -16.99 -10.11 -11.82
CA GLN A 195 -17.96 -10.86 -12.63
C GLN A 195 -18.17 -10.18 -13.99
#